data_86f8e97e6cc43e2c66b26c3c97816b4d
#
_entry.id   86f8e97e6cc43e2c66b26c3c97816b4d
#
_cell.length_a   1.000
_cell.length_b   1.000
_cell.length_c   1.000
_cell.angle_alpha   90.00
_cell.angle_beta   90.00
_cell.angle_gamma   90.00
#
_symmetry.space_group_name_H-M   'P 1'
#
loop_
_entity.id
_entity.type
_entity.pdbx_description
1 polymer ?
#
loop_
_entity_poly.entity_id
_entity_poly.type
_entity_poly.pdbx_seq_one_letter_code
_entity_poly.pdbx_strand_id
1 'polypeptide(L)'
;MLGASGTIGQATLRALLHEGHEVICFMRKETSPAHAQIRHDLQDCTFRYGSVLDEDSISQEGFQGEHFDVVVSCMASRTGSPKDAWDIDFKAHSKVLALVKTMGVKQFILLSAICVQKPLLEFQYAKLAFEKLLIESGLIYSIVRPTAFFKSLSGQIERVKKGKAFLVFGNGVLTSCKPISDANLGTFIANCIQDESRHHKILPIGGPGPAITPMQQGQYLFTLLNKPPKFKHVPVGLLDVIILTLSALGKLIPSLRDKCELAKIGRYYATESMLVLNTKTQVYDPLLTPEFGQDSLFDFYKKMIFNREAIDLKYHAVFK
;
A
#
# COMPACT_ATOMS: atom_id res chain seq x y z
N MET A 1 -1.00 13.13 11.36
CA MET A 1 -0.77 11.96 10.50
C MET A 1 -2.00 11.07 10.46
N LEU A 2 -2.38 10.54 9.28
CA LEU A 2 -3.48 9.59 9.06
C LEU A 2 -2.95 8.22 8.66
N GLY A 3 -3.63 7.15 9.07
CA GLY A 3 -3.25 5.78 8.72
C GLY A 3 -2.04 5.22 9.46
N ALA A 4 -1.67 5.79 10.61
CA ALA A 4 -0.53 5.37 11.44
C ALA A 4 -0.59 3.90 11.90
N SER A 5 -1.76 3.28 11.94
CA SER A 5 -1.91 1.86 12.32
C SER A 5 -1.56 0.86 11.22
N GLY A 6 -1.42 1.30 9.97
CA GLY A 6 -0.99 0.45 8.86
C GLY A 6 0.51 0.16 8.85
N THR A 7 0.96 -0.87 8.13
CA THR A 7 2.38 -1.24 8.04
C THR A 7 3.25 -0.07 7.58
N ILE A 8 2.89 0.58 6.47
CA ILE A 8 3.64 1.74 5.97
C ILE A 8 3.45 2.95 6.88
N GLY A 9 2.25 3.14 7.45
CA GLY A 9 1.99 4.22 8.41
C GLY A 9 2.89 4.16 9.63
N GLN A 10 3.08 2.98 10.22
CA GLN A 10 4.00 2.78 11.35
C GLN A 10 5.45 3.08 10.97
N ALA A 11 5.90 2.62 9.80
CA ALA A 11 7.25 2.88 9.32
C ALA A 11 7.47 4.38 9.06
N THR A 12 6.47 5.04 8.46
CA THR A 12 6.49 6.50 8.25
C THR A 12 6.51 7.27 9.58
N LEU A 13 5.71 6.85 10.56
CA LEU A 13 5.70 7.47 11.88
C LEU A 13 7.07 7.39 12.57
N ARG A 14 7.71 6.19 12.52
CA ARG A 14 9.08 6.04 13.07
C ARG A 14 10.08 6.95 12.36
N ALA A 15 9.99 7.06 11.04
CA ALA A 15 10.87 7.94 10.28
C ALA A 15 10.67 9.42 10.64
N LEU A 16 9.41 9.88 10.75
CA LEU A 16 9.09 11.24 11.15
C LEU A 16 9.63 11.58 12.55
N LEU A 17 9.42 10.69 13.52
CA LEU A 17 9.94 10.87 14.89
C LEU A 17 11.48 10.86 14.90
N HIS A 18 12.13 10.00 14.11
CA HIS A 18 13.58 9.97 13.99
C HIS A 18 14.16 11.28 13.40
N GLU A 19 13.42 11.93 12.50
CA GLU A 19 13.79 13.23 11.93
C GLU A 19 13.45 14.41 12.86
N GLY A 20 12.92 14.14 14.07
CA GLY A 20 12.63 15.14 15.09
C GLY A 20 11.30 15.89 14.90
N HIS A 21 10.40 15.37 14.08
CA HIS A 21 9.07 15.96 13.92
C HIS A 21 8.17 15.65 15.12
N GLU A 22 7.41 16.63 15.57
CA GLU A 22 6.29 16.43 16.47
C GLU A 22 5.11 15.83 15.68
N VAL A 23 4.64 14.65 16.06
CA VAL A 23 3.64 13.92 15.29
C VAL A 23 2.39 13.65 16.09
N ILE A 24 1.25 14.11 15.57
CA ILE A 24 -0.08 13.77 16.07
C ILE A 24 -0.72 12.77 15.13
N CYS A 25 -1.08 11.58 15.65
CA CYS A 25 -1.72 10.52 14.92
C CYS A 25 -3.22 10.50 15.16
N PHE A 26 -4.01 10.81 14.11
CA PHE A 26 -5.46 10.67 14.18
C PHE A 26 -5.90 9.30 13.68
N MET A 27 -6.55 8.54 14.54
CA MET A 27 -6.88 7.13 14.31
C MET A 27 -8.30 6.81 14.74
N ARG A 28 -8.87 5.73 14.22
CA ARG A 28 -10.14 5.20 14.75
C ARG A 28 -9.95 4.67 16.16
N LYS A 29 -10.95 4.86 17.00
CA LYS A 29 -11.00 4.27 18.35
C LYS A 29 -11.17 2.75 18.18
N GLU A 30 -10.09 2.02 18.34
CA GLU A 30 -10.06 0.57 18.21
C GLU A 30 -9.33 -0.04 19.40
N THR A 31 -9.92 -1.06 20.01
CA THR A 31 -9.40 -1.71 21.24
C THR A 31 -8.60 -2.97 20.95
N SER A 32 -8.17 -3.19 19.71
CA SER A 32 -7.43 -4.40 19.35
C SER A 32 -6.04 -4.44 20.02
N PRO A 33 -5.52 -5.63 20.37
CA PRO A 33 -4.17 -5.78 20.93
C PRO A 33 -3.07 -5.13 20.05
N ALA A 34 -3.25 -5.15 18.73
CA ALA A 34 -2.32 -4.51 17.78
C ALA A 34 -2.24 -2.99 17.97
N HIS A 35 -3.36 -2.32 18.26
CA HIS A 35 -3.37 -0.88 18.54
C HIS A 35 -2.74 -0.56 19.90
N ALA A 36 -2.91 -1.43 20.90
CA ALA A 36 -2.23 -1.29 22.17
C ALA A 36 -0.71 -1.40 22.03
N GLN A 37 -0.22 -2.34 21.21
CA GLN A 37 1.20 -2.53 20.93
C GLN A 37 1.80 -1.31 20.21
N ILE A 38 1.10 -0.77 19.18
CA ILE A 38 1.56 0.44 18.47
C ILE A 38 1.74 1.61 19.43
N ARG A 39 0.81 1.81 20.37
CA ARG A 39 0.94 2.87 21.38
C ARG A 39 2.11 2.67 22.32
N HIS A 40 2.39 1.43 22.70
CA HIS A 40 3.54 1.10 23.53
C HIS A 40 4.86 1.32 22.80
N ASP A 41 4.95 0.93 21.53
CA ASP A 41 6.19 0.99 20.76
C ASP A 41 6.52 2.40 20.22
N LEU A 42 5.54 3.32 20.23
CA LEU A 42 5.64 4.67 19.66
C LEU A 42 5.14 5.72 20.66
N GLN A 43 5.79 5.73 21.86
CA GLN A 43 5.39 6.62 22.98
C GLN A 43 5.68 8.10 22.71
N ASP A 44 6.56 8.42 21.77
CA ASP A 44 7.00 9.78 21.48
C ASP A 44 6.04 10.56 20.56
N CYS A 45 4.83 10.05 20.32
CA CYS A 45 3.82 10.74 19.54
C CYS A 45 2.47 10.82 20.27
N THR A 46 1.67 11.84 19.94
CA THR A 46 0.32 12.01 20.47
C THR A 46 -0.69 11.24 19.62
N PHE A 47 -1.56 10.45 20.28
CA PHE A 47 -2.65 9.74 19.62
C PHE A 47 -3.99 10.43 19.90
N ARG A 48 -4.73 10.75 18.84
CA ARG A 48 -6.11 11.24 18.86
C ARG A 48 -7.04 10.26 18.18
N TYR A 49 -8.26 10.20 18.63
CA TYR A 49 -9.21 9.17 18.20
C TYR A 49 -10.51 9.78 17.71
N GLY A 50 -10.96 9.34 16.53
CA GLY A 50 -12.20 9.77 15.93
C GLY A 50 -12.45 9.11 14.57
N SER A 51 -13.38 9.67 13.81
CA SER A 51 -13.80 9.19 12.50
C SER A 51 -13.33 10.11 11.39
N VAL A 52 -12.55 9.58 10.44
CA VAL A 52 -12.15 10.33 9.23
C VAL A 52 -13.30 10.54 8.22
N LEU A 53 -14.45 9.91 8.45
CA LEU A 53 -15.67 10.10 7.65
C LEU A 53 -16.60 11.18 8.20
N ASP A 54 -16.28 11.72 9.37
CA ASP A 54 -17.05 12.77 10.06
C ASP A 54 -16.20 14.04 10.17
N GLU A 55 -16.68 15.15 9.60
CA GLU A 55 -15.98 16.43 9.58
C GLU A 55 -15.84 17.06 10.96
N ASP A 56 -16.88 16.93 11.79
CA ASP A 56 -16.85 17.42 13.17
C ASP A 56 -15.82 16.64 13.99
N SER A 57 -15.76 15.31 13.83
CA SER A 57 -14.75 14.49 14.48
C SER A 57 -13.33 14.83 14.02
N ILE A 58 -13.12 15.07 12.73
CA ILE A 58 -11.80 15.49 12.22
C ILE A 58 -11.41 16.85 12.83
N SER A 59 -12.33 17.80 12.86
CA SER A 59 -12.08 19.15 13.37
C SER A 59 -11.86 19.16 14.89
N GLN A 60 -12.80 18.61 15.66
CA GLN A 60 -12.85 18.72 17.11
C GLN A 60 -11.96 17.70 17.84
N GLU A 61 -11.87 16.48 17.31
CA GLU A 61 -11.08 15.41 17.92
C GLU A 61 -9.70 15.26 17.27
N GLY A 62 -9.60 15.53 15.96
CA GLY A 62 -8.36 15.44 15.19
C GLY A 62 -7.50 16.69 15.34
N PHE A 63 -7.96 17.81 14.85
CA PHE A 63 -7.20 19.08 14.85
C PHE A 63 -7.25 19.82 16.17
N GLN A 64 -8.38 19.83 16.87
CA GLN A 64 -8.56 20.50 18.18
C GLN A 64 -8.21 21.99 18.19
N GLY A 65 -8.35 22.67 17.04
CA GLY A 65 -7.99 24.08 16.90
C GLY A 65 -6.48 24.36 16.82
N GLU A 66 -5.63 23.35 16.82
CA GLU A 66 -4.18 23.51 16.73
C GLU A 66 -3.73 23.70 15.28
N HIS A 67 -2.58 24.37 15.13
CA HIS A 67 -1.94 24.58 13.84
C HIS A 67 -1.01 23.42 13.48
N PHE A 68 -1.07 22.98 12.23
CA PHE A 68 -0.18 21.95 11.68
C PHE A 68 0.46 22.44 10.38
N ASP A 69 1.75 22.20 10.22
CA ASP A 69 2.46 22.54 8.99
C ASP A 69 2.18 21.56 7.86
N VAL A 70 2.12 20.25 8.19
CA VAL A 70 2.06 19.16 7.22
C VAL A 70 1.01 18.12 7.61
N VAL A 71 0.25 17.63 6.64
CA VAL A 71 -0.55 16.43 6.77
C VAL A 71 0.10 15.30 5.97
N VAL A 72 0.38 14.19 6.65
CA VAL A 72 0.87 12.94 6.02
C VAL A 72 -0.24 11.89 6.09
N SER A 73 -0.68 11.38 4.94
CA SER A 73 -1.67 10.31 4.86
C SER A 73 -1.11 9.03 4.27
N CYS A 74 -1.04 8.01 5.13
CA CYS A 74 -0.82 6.60 4.75
C CYS A 74 -2.13 5.80 4.82
N MET A 75 -3.27 6.46 4.81
CA MET A 75 -4.58 5.84 4.89
C MET A 75 -4.97 5.23 3.53
N ALA A 76 -5.55 4.03 3.58
CA ALA A 76 -6.10 3.37 2.40
C ALA A 76 -7.29 2.50 2.80
N SER A 77 -8.16 2.20 1.83
CA SER A 77 -9.22 1.19 1.99
C SER A 77 -8.63 -0.18 2.35
N ARG A 78 -9.32 -0.94 3.20
CA ARG A 78 -8.83 -2.24 3.69
C ARG A 78 -9.17 -3.38 2.75
N THR A 79 -10.35 -3.34 2.16
CA THR A 79 -10.90 -4.42 1.36
C THR A 79 -10.73 -4.19 -0.13
N GLY A 80 -10.57 -2.94 -0.55
CA GLY A 80 -10.62 -2.54 -1.96
C GLY A 80 -12.01 -2.71 -2.59
N SER A 81 -13.06 -3.04 -1.79
CA SER A 81 -14.43 -3.07 -2.29
C SER A 81 -14.86 -1.67 -2.73
N PRO A 82 -15.79 -1.54 -3.69
CA PRO A 82 -16.18 -0.23 -4.24
C PRO A 82 -16.57 0.78 -3.15
N LYS A 83 -17.40 0.36 -2.18
CA LYS A 83 -17.85 1.24 -1.10
C LYS A 83 -16.67 1.69 -0.21
N ASP A 84 -15.84 0.75 0.26
CA ASP A 84 -14.69 1.02 1.12
C ASP A 84 -13.67 1.92 0.40
N ALA A 85 -13.41 1.65 -0.88
CA ALA A 85 -12.52 2.45 -1.71
C ALA A 85 -13.01 3.91 -1.83
N TRP A 86 -14.24 4.13 -2.24
CA TRP A 86 -14.77 5.49 -2.38
C TRP A 86 -14.94 6.21 -1.05
N ASP A 87 -15.31 5.51 0.03
CA ASP A 87 -15.45 6.12 1.35
C ASP A 87 -14.09 6.53 1.94
N ILE A 88 -13.06 5.68 1.82
CA ILE A 88 -11.75 5.93 2.45
C ILE A 88 -10.77 6.62 1.51
N ASP A 89 -10.54 6.07 0.28
CA ASP A 89 -9.52 6.61 -0.61
C ASP A 89 -9.94 7.95 -1.25
N PHE A 90 -11.25 8.28 -1.28
CA PHE A 90 -11.74 9.54 -1.82
C PHE A 90 -12.42 10.42 -0.78
N LYS A 91 -13.60 10.03 -0.23
CA LYS A 91 -14.43 10.93 0.60
C LYS A 91 -13.73 11.34 1.89
N ALA A 92 -13.12 10.40 2.63
CA ALA A 92 -12.41 10.71 3.87
C ALA A 92 -11.26 11.68 3.61
N HIS A 93 -10.44 11.41 2.59
CA HIS A 93 -9.36 12.30 2.19
C HIS A 93 -9.86 13.69 1.74
N SER A 94 -10.98 13.75 1.00
CA SER A 94 -11.57 15.02 0.54
C SER A 94 -12.04 15.89 1.70
N LYS A 95 -12.64 15.28 2.75
CA LYS A 95 -13.04 15.98 3.97
C LYS A 95 -11.83 16.54 4.72
N VAL A 96 -10.78 15.71 4.89
CA VAL A 96 -9.53 16.18 5.49
C VAL A 96 -8.94 17.32 4.67
N LEU A 97 -8.88 17.20 3.33
CA LEU A 97 -8.33 18.25 2.46
C LEU A 97 -9.08 19.57 2.58
N ALA A 98 -10.41 19.52 2.66
CA ALA A 98 -11.22 20.72 2.85
C ALA A 98 -10.86 21.45 4.16
N LEU A 99 -10.75 20.73 5.26
CA LEU A 99 -10.38 21.28 6.57
C LEU A 99 -8.95 21.81 6.59
N VAL A 100 -7.96 21.09 6.09
CA VAL A 100 -6.56 21.54 6.12
C VAL A 100 -6.34 22.83 5.34
N LYS A 101 -7.12 23.07 4.28
CA LYS A 101 -7.09 24.34 3.53
C LYS A 101 -7.56 25.52 4.39
N THR A 102 -8.61 25.35 5.19
CA THR A 102 -9.13 26.41 6.07
C THR A 102 -8.25 26.66 7.29
N MET A 103 -7.49 25.66 7.71
CA MET A 103 -6.59 25.72 8.87
C MET A 103 -5.17 26.20 8.55
N GLY A 104 -4.88 26.55 7.29
CA GLY A 104 -3.60 27.08 6.88
C GLY A 104 -2.45 26.07 6.83
N VAL A 105 -2.77 24.77 6.77
CA VAL A 105 -1.76 23.73 6.51
C VAL A 105 -1.10 23.98 5.16
N LYS A 106 0.22 23.88 5.11
CA LYS A 106 1.01 24.23 3.91
C LYS A 106 1.23 23.07 2.97
N GLN A 107 1.37 21.85 3.51
CA GLN A 107 1.78 20.68 2.73
C GLN A 107 0.92 19.47 3.03
N PHE A 108 0.66 18.68 1.98
CA PHE A 108 -0.02 17.38 2.08
C PHE A 108 0.79 16.29 1.37
N ILE A 109 1.21 15.26 2.10
CA ILE A 109 1.92 14.10 1.58
C ILE A 109 0.98 12.91 1.54
N LEU A 110 0.78 12.34 0.36
CA LEU A 110 -0.15 11.24 0.12
C LEU A 110 0.58 9.96 -0.25
N LEU A 111 0.34 8.89 0.48
CA LEU A 111 0.68 7.54 0.04
C LEU A 111 -0.42 7.03 -0.90
N SER A 112 -0.12 6.98 -2.18
CA SER A 112 -0.95 6.38 -3.22
C SER A 112 -0.44 4.99 -3.61
N ALA A 113 -0.52 4.60 -4.87
CA ALA A 113 -0.02 3.31 -5.38
C ALA A 113 0.38 3.41 -6.85
N ILE A 114 1.42 2.69 -7.28
CA ILE A 114 1.85 2.74 -8.68
C ILE A 114 0.80 2.18 -9.65
N CYS A 115 -0.03 1.25 -9.19
CA CYS A 115 -1.06 0.60 -10.01
C CYS A 115 -2.15 1.56 -10.54
N VAL A 116 -2.26 2.79 -10.00
CA VAL A 116 -3.22 3.78 -10.50
C VAL A 116 -2.86 4.33 -11.88
N GLN A 117 -1.65 4.10 -12.38
CA GLN A 117 -1.23 4.51 -13.73
C GLN A 117 -1.97 3.76 -14.86
N LYS A 118 -2.58 2.59 -14.55
CA LYS A 118 -3.46 1.82 -15.45
C LYS A 118 -4.71 1.39 -14.67
N PRO A 119 -5.67 2.30 -14.46
CA PRO A 119 -6.81 2.05 -13.59
C PRO A 119 -7.82 1.12 -14.24
N LEU A 120 -8.15 0.02 -13.57
CA LEU A 120 -9.17 -0.97 -13.95
C LEU A 120 -10.07 -1.34 -12.76
N LEU A 121 -9.80 -0.81 -11.57
CA LEU A 121 -10.43 -1.19 -10.30
C LEU A 121 -10.95 0.05 -9.57
N GLU A 122 -12.02 -0.11 -8.81
CA GLU A 122 -12.69 1.00 -8.11
C GLU A 122 -11.74 1.77 -7.18
N PHE A 123 -10.88 1.07 -6.43
CA PHE A 123 -9.93 1.76 -5.54
C PHE A 123 -8.89 2.60 -6.30
N GLN A 124 -8.54 2.22 -7.51
CA GLN A 124 -7.61 2.99 -8.35
C GLN A 124 -8.26 4.29 -8.83
N TYR A 125 -9.54 4.23 -9.24
CA TYR A 125 -10.30 5.41 -9.62
C TYR A 125 -10.54 6.34 -8.43
N ALA A 126 -10.87 5.80 -7.25
CA ALA A 126 -11.05 6.59 -6.03
C ALA A 126 -9.75 7.33 -5.65
N LYS A 127 -8.58 6.65 -5.71
CA LYS A 127 -7.28 7.29 -5.48
C LYS A 127 -6.99 8.39 -6.49
N LEU A 128 -7.18 8.13 -7.78
CA LEU A 128 -6.95 9.13 -8.83
C LEU A 128 -7.87 10.34 -8.69
N ALA A 129 -9.12 10.13 -8.29
CA ALA A 129 -10.05 11.22 -8.03
C ALA A 129 -9.55 12.13 -6.90
N PHE A 130 -9.01 11.54 -5.81
CA PHE A 130 -8.42 12.33 -4.73
C PHE A 130 -7.08 12.96 -5.13
N GLU A 131 -6.20 12.26 -5.84
CA GLU A 131 -4.95 12.85 -6.34
C GLU A 131 -5.22 14.11 -7.16
N LYS A 132 -6.25 14.09 -8.02
CA LYS A 132 -6.66 15.26 -8.80
C LYS A 132 -7.08 16.42 -7.91
N LEU A 133 -7.93 16.18 -6.90
CA LEU A 133 -8.34 17.22 -5.94
C LEU A 133 -7.14 17.80 -5.17
N LEU A 134 -6.18 16.95 -4.78
CA LEU A 134 -4.98 17.37 -4.08
C LEU A 134 -4.09 18.24 -4.98
N ILE A 135 -3.89 17.87 -6.23
CA ILE A 135 -3.12 18.66 -7.21
C ILE A 135 -3.76 20.04 -7.43
N GLU A 136 -5.09 20.11 -7.50
CA GLU A 136 -5.86 21.34 -7.70
C GLU A 136 -6.06 22.16 -6.41
N SER A 137 -5.60 21.66 -5.27
CA SER A 137 -5.87 22.28 -3.95
C SER A 137 -5.12 23.60 -3.68
N GLY A 138 -4.00 23.82 -4.37
CA GLY A 138 -3.06 24.92 -4.10
C GLY A 138 -2.06 24.65 -2.97
N LEU A 139 -2.15 23.51 -2.27
CA LEU A 139 -1.16 23.10 -1.29
C LEU A 139 0.13 22.59 -1.93
N ILE A 140 1.24 22.66 -1.22
CA ILE A 140 2.42 21.86 -1.56
C ILE A 140 2.02 20.39 -1.41
N TYR A 141 2.19 19.60 -2.45
CA TYR A 141 1.87 18.17 -2.37
C TYR A 141 3.05 17.29 -2.81
N SER A 142 3.09 16.08 -2.24
CA SER A 142 3.91 14.97 -2.69
C SER A 142 3.04 13.72 -2.76
N ILE A 143 2.81 13.17 -3.96
CA ILE A 143 2.00 11.98 -4.18
C ILE A 143 2.92 10.80 -4.42
N VAL A 144 3.16 9.99 -3.39
CA VAL A 144 4.06 8.84 -3.44
C VAL A 144 3.31 7.64 -3.99
N ARG A 145 3.76 7.09 -5.11
CA ARG A 145 3.21 5.89 -5.78
C ARG A 145 4.19 4.72 -5.70
N PRO A 146 4.23 3.99 -4.58
CA PRO A 146 5.15 2.88 -4.41
C PRO A 146 4.76 1.68 -5.26
N THR A 147 5.77 0.85 -5.54
CA THR A 147 5.65 -0.48 -6.11
C THR A 147 5.13 -1.49 -5.07
N ALA A 148 5.43 -2.79 -5.23
CA ALA A 148 5.01 -3.82 -4.29
C ALA A 148 5.78 -3.75 -2.96
N PHE A 149 5.09 -3.99 -1.84
CA PHE A 149 5.70 -4.07 -0.51
C PHE A 149 6.23 -5.48 -0.22
N PHE A 150 7.31 -5.60 0.54
CA PHE A 150 7.86 -6.88 0.95
C PHE A 150 6.82 -7.78 1.62
N LYS A 151 6.02 -7.22 2.52
CA LYS A 151 4.96 -7.95 3.22
C LYS A 151 3.92 -8.53 2.25
N SER A 152 3.55 -7.79 1.21
CA SER A 152 2.58 -8.26 0.20
C SER A 152 3.09 -9.45 -0.61
N LEU A 153 4.40 -9.58 -0.76
CA LEU A 153 5.05 -10.67 -1.50
C LEU A 153 5.41 -11.88 -0.62
N SER A 154 5.14 -11.80 0.69
CA SER A 154 5.53 -12.84 1.66
C SER A 154 4.47 -13.92 1.87
N GLY A 155 3.29 -13.78 1.27
CA GLY A 155 2.13 -14.65 1.51
C GLY A 155 2.34 -16.15 1.23
N GLN A 156 3.36 -16.51 0.46
CA GLN A 156 3.63 -17.90 0.12
C GLN A 156 4.78 -18.53 0.92
N ILE A 157 5.48 -17.79 1.80
CA ILE A 157 6.60 -18.30 2.59
C ILE A 157 6.17 -19.53 3.39
N GLU A 158 5.11 -19.42 4.19
CA GLU A 158 4.62 -20.52 5.03
C GLU A 158 4.12 -21.72 4.20
N ARG A 159 3.57 -21.46 3.03
CA ARG A 159 3.15 -22.50 2.09
C ARG A 159 4.36 -23.34 1.63
N VAL A 160 5.45 -22.68 1.26
CA VAL A 160 6.69 -23.31 0.80
C VAL A 160 7.42 -24.00 1.96
N LYS A 161 7.45 -23.40 3.17
CA LYS A 161 7.98 -24.03 4.39
C LYS A 161 7.30 -25.38 4.67
N LYS A 162 5.97 -25.44 4.48
CA LYS A 162 5.19 -26.70 4.62
C LYS A 162 5.35 -27.68 3.43
N GLY A 163 6.28 -27.45 2.51
CA GLY A 163 6.56 -28.36 1.37
C GLY A 163 5.52 -28.28 0.24
N LYS A 164 4.62 -27.28 0.26
CA LYS A 164 3.65 -27.08 -0.81
C LYS A 164 4.28 -26.31 -1.98
N ALA A 165 3.75 -26.51 -3.20
CA ALA A 165 4.20 -25.78 -4.38
C ALA A 165 3.99 -24.27 -4.26
N PHE A 166 4.93 -23.46 -4.76
CA PHE A 166 4.74 -22.03 -4.95
C PHE A 166 3.76 -21.79 -6.11
N LEU A 167 2.75 -20.95 -5.89
CA LEU A 167 1.74 -20.64 -6.89
C LEU A 167 2.22 -19.51 -7.79
N VAL A 168 2.13 -19.69 -9.10
CA VAL A 168 2.40 -18.67 -10.10
C VAL A 168 1.24 -18.61 -11.10
N PHE A 169 0.90 -17.39 -11.53
CA PHE A 169 -0.06 -17.21 -12.62
C PHE A 169 0.66 -17.31 -13.98
N GLY A 170 0.00 -18.00 -14.93
CA GLY A 170 0.61 -18.28 -16.23
C GLY A 170 1.95 -19.00 -16.10
N ASN A 171 2.97 -18.46 -16.72
CA ASN A 171 4.34 -18.99 -16.66
C ASN A 171 5.18 -18.45 -15.48
N GLY A 172 4.61 -17.55 -14.65
CA GLY A 172 5.28 -16.93 -13.51
C GLY A 172 6.23 -15.78 -13.85
N VAL A 173 6.27 -15.36 -15.11
CA VAL A 173 7.05 -14.21 -15.59
C VAL A 173 6.20 -13.15 -16.30
N LEU A 174 4.86 -13.26 -16.17
CA LEU A 174 3.93 -12.29 -16.74
C LEU A 174 4.08 -10.90 -16.13
N THR A 175 4.47 -10.84 -14.86
CA THR A 175 4.59 -9.61 -14.10
C THR A 175 5.95 -9.53 -13.41
N SER A 176 6.37 -8.31 -13.12
CA SER A 176 7.55 -8.04 -12.30
C SER A 176 7.36 -6.79 -11.46
N CYS A 177 8.18 -6.63 -10.43
CA CYS A 177 8.19 -5.46 -9.57
C CYS A 177 9.59 -5.19 -9.02
N LYS A 178 9.83 -3.94 -8.59
CA LYS A 178 10.97 -3.54 -7.76
C LYS A 178 10.47 -3.38 -6.32
N PRO A 179 10.41 -4.45 -5.51
CA PRO A 179 9.77 -4.38 -4.20
C PRO A 179 10.52 -3.41 -3.28
N ILE A 180 9.77 -2.67 -2.45
CA ILE A 180 10.32 -1.73 -1.48
C ILE A 180 9.96 -2.18 -0.05
N SER A 181 10.90 -2.02 0.91
CA SER A 181 10.63 -2.28 2.31
C SER A 181 9.73 -1.18 2.91
N ASP A 182 8.99 -1.52 3.94
CA ASP A 182 8.20 -0.54 4.71
C ASP A 182 9.09 0.52 5.36
N ALA A 183 10.28 0.17 5.88
CA ALA A 183 11.23 1.11 6.45
C ALA A 183 11.73 2.12 5.40
N ASN A 184 12.23 1.66 4.24
CA ASN A 184 12.71 2.55 3.19
C ASN A 184 11.58 3.44 2.65
N LEU A 185 10.37 2.90 2.49
CA LEU A 185 9.23 3.71 2.05
C LEU A 185 8.82 4.74 3.09
N GLY A 186 8.84 4.37 4.38
CA GLY A 186 8.57 5.30 5.48
C GLY A 186 9.54 6.48 5.49
N THR A 187 10.84 6.21 5.35
CA THR A 187 11.88 7.24 5.22
C THR A 187 11.69 8.08 3.95
N PHE A 188 11.35 7.46 2.81
CA PHE A 188 11.07 8.21 1.59
C PHE A 188 9.91 9.20 1.76
N ILE A 189 8.83 8.78 2.45
CA ILE A 189 7.67 9.63 2.72
C ILE A 189 8.03 10.76 3.68
N ALA A 190 8.78 10.49 4.77
CA ALA A 190 9.22 11.50 5.71
C ALA A 190 10.09 12.58 5.03
N ASN A 191 11.05 12.17 4.20
CA ASN A 191 11.91 13.08 3.45
C ASN A 191 11.13 14.00 2.48
N CYS A 192 9.87 13.68 2.12
CA CYS A 192 9.05 14.58 1.30
C CYS A 192 8.70 15.90 2.03
N ILE A 193 8.88 15.99 3.35
CA ILE A 193 8.60 17.22 4.11
C ILE A 193 9.63 18.31 3.73
N GLN A 194 10.90 17.97 3.74
CA GLN A 194 12.00 18.93 3.60
C GLN A 194 12.60 18.98 2.21
N ASP A 195 12.45 17.92 1.42
CA ASP A 195 13.02 17.83 0.07
C ASP A 195 12.13 18.52 -0.96
N GLU A 196 12.41 19.81 -1.22
CA GLU A 196 11.68 20.61 -2.21
C GLU A 196 11.68 19.99 -3.60
N SER A 197 12.68 19.17 -3.93
CA SER A 197 12.73 18.45 -5.21
C SER A 197 11.57 17.48 -5.39
N ARG A 198 10.87 17.13 -4.30
CA ARG A 198 9.71 16.22 -4.26
C ARG A 198 8.37 16.98 -4.18
N HIS A 199 8.40 18.29 -4.03
CA HIS A 199 7.20 19.11 -3.97
C HIS A 199 6.51 19.23 -5.32
N HIS A 200 5.19 19.30 -5.30
CA HIS A 200 4.32 19.37 -6.49
C HIS A 200 4.56 18.25 -7.51
N LYS A 201 4.87 17.03 -7.01
CA LYS A 201 5.19 15.87 -7.85
C LYS A 201 4.41 14.63 -7.50
N ILE A 202 4.20 13.83 -8.54
CA ILE A 202 3.82 12.42 -8.44
C ILE A 202 5.13 11.64 -8.49
N LEU A 203 5.36 10.82 -7.46
CA LEU A 203 6.63 10.16 -7.16
C LEU A 203 6.47 8.64 -7.21
N PRO A 204 6.61 8.01 -8.40
CA PRO A 204 6.74 6.57 -8.45
C PRO A 204 8.03 6.16 -7.74
N ILE A 205 8.00 5.07 -6.95
CA ILE A 205 9.17 4.63 -6.20
C ILE A 205 9.17 3.12 -5.96
N GLY A 206 10.30 2.47 -6.18
CA GLY A 206 10.56 1.08 -5.86
C GLY A 206 11.79 0.93 -4.97
N GLY A 207 12.05 -0.31 -4.55
CA GLY A 207 13.28 -0.67 -3.86
C GLY A 207 14.45 -0.87 -4.81
N PRO A 208 15.68 -1.08 -4.27
CA PRO A 208 16.90 -1.21 -5.04
C PRO A 208 16.98 -2.54 -5.79
N GLY A 209 17.73 -2.52 -6.88
CA GLY A 209 18.10 -3.69 -7.65
C GLY A 209 17.15 -4.03 -8.82
N PRO A 210 17.35 -5.17 -9.47
CA PRO A 210 16.59 -5.55 -10.66
C PRO A 210 15.12 -5.85 -10.32
N ALA A 211 14.24 -5.68 -11.31
CA ALA A 211 12.86 -6.13 -11.18
C ALA A 211 12.78 -7.66 -11.00
N ILE A 212 11.93 -8.11 -10.10
CA ILE A 212 11.80 -9.51 -9.67
C ILE A 212 10.45 -10.05 -10.13
N THR A 213 10.45 -11.22 -10.77
CA THR A 213 9.24 -11.95 -11.17
C THR A 213 8.76 -12.91 -10.08
N PRO A 214 7.49 -13.36 -10.08
CA PRO A 214 7.00 -14.40 -9.17
C PRO A 214 7.78 -15.72 -9.27
N MET A 215 8.25 -16.09 -10.46
CA MET A 215 9.10 -17.27 -10.64
C MET A 215 10.41 -17.14 -9.85
N GLN A 216 11.09 -15.99 -9.96
CA GLN A 216 12.34 -15.75 -9.24
C GLN A 216 12.14 -15.70 -7.73
N GLN A 217 11.02 -15.13 -7.24
CA GLN A 217 10.67 -15.15 -5.82
C GLN A 217 10.54 -16.57 -5.28
N GLY A 218 9.78 -17.42 -5.98
CA GLY A 218 9.60 -18.83 -5.61
C GLY A 218 10.91 -19.59 -5.65
N GLN A 219 11.73 -19.41 -6.70
CA GLN A 219 13.01 -20.07 -6.85
C GLN A 219 13.96 -19.73 -5.70
N TYR A 220 14.03 -18.46 -5.32
CA TYR A 220 14.83 -18.02 -4.19
C TYR A 220 14.36 -18.63 -2.86
N LEU A 221 13.06 -18.69 -2.61
CA LEU A 221 12.51 -19.34 -1.42
C LEU A 221 12.87 -20.83 -1.31
N PHE A 222 12.80 -21.56 -2.41
CA PHE A 222 13.22 -22.97 -2.44
C PHE A 222 14.71 -23.14 -2.17
N THR A 223 15.54 -22.27 -2.73
CA THR A 223 16.99 -22.24 -2.47
C THR A 223 17.28 -22.00 -1.00
N LEU A 224 16.64 -20.97 -0.37
CA LEU A 224 16.81 -20.68 1.05
C LEU A 224 16.41 -21.83 1.97
N LEU A 225 15.39 -22.59 1.59
CA LEU A 225 14.90 -23.73 2.36
C LEU A 225 15.61 -25.04 2.05
N ASN A 226 16.61 -25.03 1.16
CA ASN A 226 17.30 -26.20 0.65
C ASN A 226 16.32 -27.29 0.15
N LYS A 227 15.30 -26.87 -0.64
CA LYS A 227 14.27 -27.74 -1.19
C LYS A 227 14.28 -27.70 -2.72
N PRO A 228 13.95 -28.80 -3.40
CA PRO A 228 13.79 -28.77 -4.85
C PRO A 228 12.64 -27.84 -5.23
N PRO A 229 12.79 -27.01 -6.28
CA PRO A 229 11.75 -26.10 -6.74
C PRO A 229 10.47 -26.85 -7.14
N LYS A 230 9.33 -26.41 -6.61
CA LYS A 230 8.02 -26.98 -6.91
C LYS A 230 7.03 -25.86 -7.17
N PHE A 231 6.61 -25.70 -8.43
CA PHE A 231 5.68 -24.68 -8.86
C PHE A 231 4.32 -25.26 -9.24
N LYS A 232 3.25 -24.53 -8.97
CA LYS A 232 1.92 -24.81 -9.48
C LYS A 232 1.47 -23.65 -10.33
N HIS A 233 1.35 -23.86 -11.62
CA HIS A 233 0.89 -22.89 -12.59
C HIS A 233 -0.64 -22.78 -12.55
N VAL A 234 -1.15 -21.55 -12.39
CA VAL A 234 -2.58 -21.25 -12.38
C VAL A 234 -2.90 -20.46 -13.65
N PRO A 235 -3.75 -20.96 -14.54
CA PRO A 235 -4.16 -20.23 -15.73
C PRO A 235 -4.84 -18.91 -15.35
N VAL A 236 -4.47 -17.79 -15.98
CA VAL A 236 -5.12 -16.49 -15.74
C VAL A 236 -6.61 -16.54 -16.08
N GLY A 237 -6.98 -17.27 -17.14
CA GLY A 237 -8.38 -17.47 -17.54
C GLY A 237 -9.27 -18.09 -16.46
N LEU A 238 -8.71 -18.79 -15.46
CA LEU A 238 -9.49 -19.25 -14.30
C LEU A 238 -10.06 -18.05 -13.52
N LEU A 239 -9.26 -16.98 -13.35
CA LEU A 239 -9.73 -15.76 -12.69
C LEU A 239 -10.82 -15.07 -13.53
N ASP A 240 -10.71 -15.08 -14.87
CA ASP A 240 -11.72 -14.52 -15.75
C ASP A 240 -13.06 -15.25 -15.61
N VAL A 241 -13.05 -16.58 -15.53
CA VAL A 241 -14.27 -17.40 -15.29
C VAL A 241 -14.87 -17.09 -13.91
N ILE A 242 -14.03 -16.98 -12.87
CA ILE A 242 -14.49 -16.62 -11.51
C ILE A 242 -15.14 -15.23 -11.52
N ILE A 243 -14.51 -14.25 -12.15
CA ILE A 243 -15.02 -12.87 -12.24
C ILE A 243 -16.35 -12.84 -12.98
N LEU A 244 -16.46 -13.53 -14.13
CA LEU A 244 -17.69 -13.61 -14.91
C LEU A 244 -18.83 -14.21 -14.08
N THR A 245 -18.56 -15.32 -13.40
CA THR A 245 -19.56 -16.02 -12.56
C THR A 245 -20.00 -15.14 -11.40
N LEU A 246 -19.05 -14.54 -10.65
CA LEU A 246 -19.35 -13.67 -9.52
C LEU A 246 -20.07 -12.39 -9.97
N SER A 247 -19.73 -11.85 -11.14
CA SER A 247 -20.39 -10.68 -11.70
C SER A 247 -21.85 -10.96 -12.06
N ALA A 248 -22.12 -12.11 -12.70
CA ALA A 248 -23.49 -12.52 -13.04
C ALA A 248 -24.33 -12.76 -11.78
N LEU A 249 -23.82 -13.52 -10.82
CA LEU A 249 -24.51 -13.82 -9.56
C LEU A 249 -24.64 -12.58 -8.64
N GLY A 250 -23.67 -11.66 -8.68
CA GLY A 250 -23.67 -10.41 -7.90
C GLY A 250 -24.79 -9.44 -8.29
N LYS A 251 -25.44 -9.62 -9.46
CA LYS A 251 -26.66 -8.89 -9.81
C LYS A 251 -27.85 -9.30 -8.92
N LEU A 252 -27.91 -10.55 -8.53
CA LEU A 252 -28.96 -11.14 -7.69
C LEU A 252 -28.58 -11.15 -6.21
N ILE A 253 -27.31 -11.35 -5.89
CA ILE A 253 -26.78 -11.50 -4.53
C ILE A 253 -25.73 -10.42 -4.26
N PRO A 254 -26.10 -9.28 -3.62
CA PRO A 254 -25.20 -8.13 -3.42
C PRO A 254 -23.90 -8.46 -2.72
N SER A 255 -23.87 -9.43 -1.78
CA SER A 255 -22.66 -9.84 -1.05
C SER A 255 -21.56 -10.47 -1.94
N LEU A 256 -21.92 -10.90 -3.16
CA LEU A 256 -20.95 -11.42 -4.13
C LEU A 256 -20.20 -10.31 -4.90
N ARG A 257 -20.68 -9.07 -4.84
CA ARG A 257 -20.03 -7.92 -5.52
C ARG A 257 -18.64 -7.66 -4.95
N ASP A 258 -18.49 -7.70 -3.63
CA ASP A 258 -17.18 -7.51 -2.98
C ASP A 258 -16.22 -8.67 -3.30
N LYS A 259 -16.73 -9.90 -3.38
CA LYS A 259 -15.95 -11.06 -3.81
C LYS A 259 -15.53 -10.96 -5.28
N CYS A 260 -16.41 -10.43 -6.13
CA CYS A 260 -16.07 -10.16 -7.53
C CYS A 260 -14.95 -9.12 -7.64
N GLU A 261 -15.02 -8.04 -6.87
CA GLU A 261 -13.98 -7.01 -6.87
C GLU A 261 -12.64 -7.57 -6.35
N LEU A 262 -12.66 -8.38 -5.30
CA LEU A 262 -11.46 -9.06 -4.81
C LEU A 262 -10.84 -9.98 -5.89
N ALA A 263 -11.66 -10.69 -6.66
CA ALA A 263 -11.19 -11.53 -7.77
C ALA A 263 -10.58 -10.68 -8.90
N LYS A 264 -11.17 -9.52 -9.22
CA LYS A 264 -10.59 -8.55 -10.17
C LYS A 264 -9.26 -8.00 -9.69
N ILE A 265 -9.14 -7.67 -8.39
CA ILE A 265 -7.87 -7.24 -7.76
C ILE A 265 -6.82 -8.34 -7.93
N GLY A 266 -7.15 -9.60 -7.64
CA GLY A 266 -6.25 -10.73 -7.83
C GLY A 266 -5.81 -10.89 -9.28
N ARG A 267 -6.74 -10.75 -10.24
CA ARG A 267 -6.44 -10.79 -11.66
C ARG A 267 -5.52 -9.65 -12.10
N TYR A 268 -5.77 -8.44 -11.61
CA TYR A 268 -4.94 -7.28 -11.90
C TYR A 268 -3.48 -7.53 -11.52
N TYR A 269 -3.23 -7.95 -10.29
CA TYR A 269 -1.86 -8.25 -9.83
C TYR A 269 -1.25 -9.50 -10.46
N ALA A 270 -2.06 -10.39 -11.05
CA ALA A 270 -1.56 -11.53 -11.83
C ALA A 270 -1.10 -11.16 -13.24
N THR A 271 -1.54 -10.00 -13.78
CA THR A 271 -1.30 -9.61 -15.17
C THR A 271 -0.60 -8.27 -15.35
N GLU A 272 -0.61 -7.39 -14.34
CA GLU A 272 -0.03 -6.06 -14.42
C GLU A 272 1.21 -5.95 -13.52
N SER A 273 2.32 -5.48 -14.07
CA SER A 273 3.56 -5.29 -13.31
C SER A 273 3.47 -4.05 -12.40
N MET A 274 4.14 -4.13 -11.25
CA MET A 274 4.29 -3.00 -10.34
C MET A 274 5.61 -2.28 -10.63
N LEU A 275 5.65 -1.64 -11.80
CA LEU A 275 6.75 -0.84 -12.34
C LEU A 275 6.15 0.41 -13.02
N VAL A 276 6.97 1.39 -13.33
CA VAL A 276 6.52 2.54 -14.13
C VAL A 276 6.09 2.06 -15.52
N LEU A 277 4.88 2.46 -15.92
CA LEU A 277 4.37 2.23 -17.27
C LEU A 277 4.87 3.35 -18.19
N ASN A 278 5.65 3.02 -19.19
CA ASN A 278 6.08 3.96 -20.20
C ASN A 278 4.86 4.37 -21.04
N THR A 279 4.46 5.63 -20.96
CA THR A 279 3.25 6.13 -21.63
C THR A 279 3.33 6.11 -23.15
N LYS A 280 4.54 6.12 -23.72
CA LYS A 280 4.76 6.08 -25.17
C LYS A 280 4.68 4.66 -25.73
N THR A 281 5.30 3.70 -25.05
CA THR A 281 5.38 2.29 -25.50
C THR A 281 4.30 1.40 -24.93
N GLN A 282 3.60 1.86 -23.88
CA GLN A 282 2.62 1.09 -23.11
C GLN A 282 3.23 -0.20 -22.48
N VAL A 283 4.55 -0.19 -22.23
CA VAL A 283 5.28 -1.28 -21.61
C VAL A 283 5.77 -0.86 -20.24
N TYR A 284 5.72 -1.77 -19.27
CA TYR A 284 6.29 -1.58 -17.94
C TYR A 284 7.82 -1.60 -18.01
N ASP A 285 8.45 -0.56 -17.47
CA ASP A 285 9.89 -0.32 -17.63
C ASP A 285 10.61 -0.30 -16.27
N PRO A 286 11.43 -1.31 -15.98
CA PRO A 286 12.25 -1.34 -14.77
C PRO A 286 13.26 -0.18 -14.68
N LEU A 287 13.76 0.32 -15.81
CA LEU A 287 14.77 1.39 -15.84
C LEU A 287 14.16 2.76 -15.55
N LEU A 288 12.87 2.95 -15.92
CA LEU A 288 12.13 4.16 -15.57
C LEU A 288 11.57 4.13 -14.15
N THR A 289 11.66 2.99 -13.44
CA THR A 289 11.19 2.85 -12.07
C THR A 289 12.28 3.30 -11.11
N PRO A 290 12.11 4.46 -10.44
CA PRO A 290 13.10 4.98 -9.51
C PRO A 290 13.30 4.05 -8.32
N GLU A 291 14.49 4.09 -7.73
CA GLU A 291 14.89 3.24 -6.60
C GLU A 291 15.17 4.09 -5.37
N PHE A 292 14.85 3.53 -4.19
CA PHE A 292 15.20 4.15 -2.92
C PHE A 292 15.49 3.09 -1.85
N GLY A 293 16.50 3.37 -1.00
CA GLY A 293 16.91 2.56 0.12
C GLY A 293 17.91 1.46 -0.25
N GLN A 294 18.15 0.57 0.69
CA GLN A 294 19.15 -0.50 0.55
C GLN A 294 18.58 -1.89 0.86
N ASP A 295 17.36 -1.98 1.39
CA ASP A 295 16.75 -3.26 1.77
C ASP A 295 16.36 -4.06 0.53
N SER A 296 16.71 -5.36 0.53
CA SER A 296 16.29 -6.29 -0.52
C SER A 296 15.18 -7.23 -0.03
N LEU A 297 14.25 -7.60 -0.93
CA LEU A 297 13.22 -8.60 -0.64
C LEU A 297 13.85 -9.94 -0.23
N PHE A 298 14.98 -10.28 -0.81
CA PHE A 298 15.63 -11.56 -0.56
C PHE A 298 16.28 -11.63 0.83
N ASP A 299 16.83 -10.52 1.33
CA ASP A 299 17.32 -10.46 2.71
C ASP A 299 16.17 -10.45 3.72
N PHE A 300 15.05 -9.80 3.37
CA PHE A 300 13.82 -9.90 4.16
C PHE A 300 13.33 -11.36 4.24
N TYR A 301 13.33 -12.12 3.14
CA TYR A 301 12.97 -13.55 3.16
C TYR A 301 13.92 -14.36 4.04
N LYS A 302 15.24 -14.09 4.02
CA LYS A 302 16.21 -14.73 4.94
C LYS A 302 15.82 -14.48 6.39
N LYS A 303 15.59 -13.23 6.78
CA LYS A 303 15.18 -12.86 8.15
C LYS A 303 13.92 -13.60 8.57
N MET A 304 12.88 -13.63 7.72
CA MET A 304 11.62 -14.32 8.01
C MET A 304 11.75 -15.84 8.16
N ILE A 305 12.66 -16.45 7.43
CA ILE A 305 12.85 -17.91 7.48
C ILE A 305 13.70 -18.32 8.68
N PHE A 306 14.79 -17.60 8.94
CA PHE A 306 15.79 -18.01 9.95
C PHE A 306 15.54 -17.41 11.33
N ASN A 307 15.03 -16.17 11.42
CA ASN A 307 14.78 -15.51 12.71
C ASN A 307 13.43 -15.86 13.34
N ARG A 308 12.60 -16.71 12.69
CA ARG A 308 11.26 -17.11 13.15
C ARG A 308 10.32 -15.93 13.46
N GLU A 309 10.53 -14.80 12.83
CA GLU A 309 9.62 -13.67 12.97
C GLU A 309 8.28 -14.04 12.34
N ALA A 310 7.21 -14.02 13.12
CA ALA A 310 5.86 -14.27 12.62
C ALA A 310 5.37 -13.06 11.82
N ILE A 311 5.06 -13.28 10.55
CA ILE A 311 4.42 -12.23 9.73
C ILE A 311 2.93 -12.17 10.08
N ASP A 312 2.47 -11.06 10.63
CA ASP A 312 1.05 -10.78 10.68
C ASP A 312 0.56 -10.30 9.30
N LEU A 313 0.13 -11.26 8.49
CA LEU A 313 -0.36 -11.01 7.11
C LEU A 313 -1.80 -10.52 7.04
N LYS A 314 -2.44 -10.17 8.15
CA LYS A 314 -3.91 -9.99 8.35
C LYS A 314 -4.71 -9.56 7.12
N TYR A 315 -4.20 -8.61 6.33
CA TYR A 315 -4.92 -8.04 5.18
C TYR A 315 -4.18 -8.17 3.84
N HIS A 316 -2.97 -8.75 3.83
CA HIS A 316 -2.12 -8.86 2.63
C HIS A 316 -2.04 -10.29 2.07
N ALA A 317 -2.72 -11.26 2.68
CA ALA A 317 -2.70 -12.62 2.19
C ALA A 317 -3.76 -12.81 1.09
N VAL A 318 -3.35 -12.66 -0.16
CA VAL A 318 -4.18 -13.02 -1.33
C VAL A 318 -4.36 -14.54 -1.43
N PHE A 319 -3.51 -15.32 -0.74
CA PHE A 319 -3.52 -16.79 -0.73
C PHE A 319 -3.46 -17.32 0.70
N LYS A 320 -4.59 -17.56 1.31
CA LYS A 320 -4.71 -18.38 2.53
C LYS A 320 -4.89 -19.85 2.19
#